data_03b29a032ba1d6959b65ab6c4ea149b7
#
_entry.id   03b29a032ba1d6959b65ab6c4ea149b7
#
_cell.length_a   1.000
_cell.length_b   1.000
_cell.length_c   1.000
_cell.angle_alpha   90.00
_cell.angle_beta   90.00
_cell.angle_gamma   90.00
#
_symmetry.space_group_name_H-M   'P 1'
#
loop_
_entity.id
_entity.type
_entity.pdbx_description
1 polymer ?
#
loop_
_entity_poly.entity_id
_entity_poly.type
_entity_poly.pdbx_seq_one_letter_code
_entity_poly.pdbx_strand_id
1 'polypeptide(L)'
;MTIDPNSINVILATDCGSTTTKSVFIERQPDGTFRQTQRGEAPTTVEEPFADVTIGVINAVTEIGEVAGRKLVDEDGRIIQPAGTDADVNPVGCDIYISTVSY
;
A
#
# COMPACT_ATOMS: atom_id res chain seq x y z
N MET A 1 -11.32 15.72 -9.70
CA MET A 1 -11.94 15.14 -8.48
C MET A 1 -11.38 15.83 -7.26
N THR A 2 -12.24 16.27 -6.37
CA THR A 2 -11.84 16.90 -5.12
C THR A 2 -11.84 15.86 -4.00
N ILE A 3 -10.73 15.74 -3.30
CA ILE A 3 -10.63 14.84 -2.14
C ILE A 3 -10.86 15.68 -0.89
N ASP A 4 -11.83 15.26 -0.07
CA ASP A 4 -12.05 15.86 1.25
C ASP A 4 -10.98 15.32 2.22
N PRO A 5 -10.08 16.15 2.74
CA PRO A 5 -9.05 15.66 3.68
C PRO A 5 -9.63 14.97 4.91
N ASN A 6 -10.85 15.31 5.31
CA ASN A 6 -11.49 14.69 6.45
C ASN A 6 -11.98 13.27 6.18
N SER A 7 -12.07 12.87 4.91
CA SER A 7 -12.48 11.52 4.54
C SER A 7 -11.29 10.56 4.37
N ILE A 8 -10.06 11.06 4.50
CA ILE A 8 -8.86 10.24 4.35
C ILE A 8 -8.52 9.60 5.69
N ASN A 9 -8.53 8.27 5.73
CA ASN A 9 -8.23 7.51 6.95
C ASN A 9 -7.05 6.57 6.78
N VAL A 10 -6.75 6.15 5.53
CA VAL A 10 -5.73 5.14 5.24
C VAL A 10 -4.90 5.61 4.05
N ILE A 11 -3.60 5.68 4.25
CA ILE A 11 -2.64 6.04 3.20
C ILE A 11 -1.64 4.90 3.04
N LEU A 12 -1.43 4.46 1.81
CA LEU A 12 -0.41 3.48 1.47
C LEU A 12 0.64 4.18 0.62
N ALA A 13 1.90 4.10 1.04
CA ALA A 13 3.01 4.68 0.30
C ALA A 13 4.06 3.61 0.01
N THR A 14 4.59 3.60 -1.20
CA THR A 14 5.67 2.70 -1.59
C THR A 14 6.83 3.48 -2.15
N ASP A 15 8.05 3.02 -1.87
CA ASP A 15 9.28 3.57 -2.42
C ASP A 15 10.09 2.44 -3.02
N CYS A 16 10.29 2.48 -4.33
CA CYS A 16 11.04 1.48 -5.08
C CYS A 16 12.50 1.93 -5.18
N GLY A 17 13.36 1.36 -4.33
CA GLY A 17 14.79 1.59 -4.39
C GLY A 17 15.48 0.61 -5.35
N SER A 18 16.80 0.71 -5.49
CA SER A 18 17.55 -0.12 -6.43
C SER A 18 17.63 -1.60 -5.99
N THR A 19 17.59 -1.87 -4.70
CA THR A 19 17.67 -3.23 -4.16
C THR A 19 16.46 -3.64 -3.34
N THR A 20 15.80 -2.69 -2.69
CA THR A 20 14.67 -2.96 -1.79
C THR A 20 13.51 -2.02 -2.10
N THR A 21 12.33 -2.59 -2.20
CA THR A 21 11.09 -1.83 -2.28
C THR A 21 10.47 -1.80 -0.89
N LYS A 22 10.20 -0.61 -0.38
CA LYS A 22 9.60 -0.40 0.95
C LYS A 22 8.18 0.06 0.81
N SER A 23 7.31 -0.37 1.71
CA SER A 23 5.97 0.19 1.78
C SER A 23 5.63 0.51 3.22
N VAL A 24 4.85 1.58 3.40
CA VAL A 24 4.38 2.02 4.70
C VAL A 24 2.87 2.19 4.66
N PHE A 25 2.25 1.83 5.76
CA PHE A 25 0.81 1.94 5.94
C PHE A 25 0.55 2.96 7.03
N ILE A 26 -0.19 4.02 6.68
CA ILE A 26 -0.43 5.16 7.56
C ILE A 26 -1.93 5.25 7.83
N GLU A 27 -2.30 5.32 9.09
CA GLU A 27 -3.70 5.37 9.51
C GLU A 27 -3.98 6.61 10.33
N ARG A 28 -5.17 7.19 10.14
CA ARG A 28 -5.66 8.28 10.98
C ARG A 28 -5.97 7.73 12.38
N GLN A 29 -5.50 8.44 13.39
CA GLN A 29 -5.74 8.11 14.79
C GLN A 29 -7.01 8.80 15.31
N PRO A 30 -7.58 8.35 16.44
CA PRO A 30 -8.79 8.97 17.00
C PRO A 30 -8.65 10.46 17.30
N ASP A 31 -7.43 10.96 17.53
CA ASP A 31 -7.17 12.40 17.78
C ASP A 31 -7.04 13.20 16.48
N GLY A 32 -7.21 12.58 15.31
CA GLY A 32 -7.11 13.22 14.01
C GLY A 32 -5.72 13.25 13.41
N THR A 33 -4.69 12.81 14.14
CA THR A 33 -3.33 12.72 13.59
C THR A 33 -3.15 11.47 12.76
N PHE A 34 -2.14 11.45 11.87
CA PHE A 34 -1.78 10.28 11.09
C PHE A 34 -0.54 9.62 11.69
N ARG A 35 -0.51 8.30 11.69
CA ARG A 35 0.62 7.54 12.22
C ARG A 35 0.92 6.35 11.32
N GLN A 36 2.20 6.09 11.08
CA GLN A 36 2.62 4.86 10.43
C GLN A 36 2.37 3.69 11.39
N THR A 37 1.49 2.77 11.00
CA THR A 37 1.11 1.63 11.84
C THR A 37 1.73 0.33 11.38
N GLN A 38 2.08 0.22 10.08
CA GLN A 38 2.73 -0.97 9.53
C GLN A 38 3.75 -0.56 8.48
N ARG A 39 4.74 -1.44 8.24
CA ARG A 39 5.67 -1.32 7.14
C ARG A 39 6.01 -2.69 6.59
N GLY A 40 6.32 -2.76 5.31
CA GLY A 40 6.76 -3.98 4.64
C GLY A 40 7.93 -3.68 3.72
N GLU A 41 8.70 -4.72 3.39
CA GLU A 41 9.82 -4.61 2.47
C GLU A 41 9.86 -5.86 1.60
N ALA A 42 10.29 -5.69 0.35
CA ALA A 42 10.50 -6.79 -0.58
C ALA A 42 11.65 -6.43 -1.51
N PRO A 43 12.38 -7.42 -2.05
CA PRO A 43 13.42 -7.13 -3.04
C PRO A 43 12.83 -6.42 -4.27
N THR A 44 13.57 -5.45 -4.78
CA THR A 44 13.20 -4.77 -6.02
C THR A 44 13.44 -5.69 -7.20
N THR A 45 12.48 -5.78 -8.11
CA THR A 45 12.50 -6.72 -9.23
C THR A 45 12.93 -6.03 -10.53
N VAL A 46 14.19 -5.55 -10.57
CA VAL A 46 14.74 -4.84 -11.74
C VAL A 46 15.64 -5.72 -12.61
N GLU A 47 15.99 -6.94 -12.17
CA GLU A 47 16.88 -7.83 -12.90
C GLU A 47 16.13 -8.92 -13.63
N GLU A 48 16.72 -9.40 -14.74
CA GLU A 48 16.15 -10.52 -15.47
C GLU A 48 16.06 -11.78 -14.61
N PRO A 49 14.99 -12.59 -14.72
CA PRO A 49 13.85 -12.39 -15.62
C PRO A 49 12.78 -11.42 -15.10
N PHE A 50 12.97 -10.82 -13.95
CA PHE A 50 11.99 -9.96 -13.28
C PHE A 50 12.36 -8.49 -13.48
N ALA A 51 12.36 -8.04 -14.74
CA ALA A 51 12.68 -6.65 -15.04
C ALA A 51 11.56 -5.66 -14.69
N ASP A 52 10.45 -6.14 -14.13
CA ASP A 52 9.29 -5.33 -13.79
C ASP A 52 9.28 -4.99 -12.29
N VAL A 53 9.51 -3.72 -11.96
CA VAL A 53 9.51 -3.23 -10.58
C VAL A 53 8.15 -3.39 -9.89
N THR A 54 7.07 -3.54 -10.65
CA THR A 54 5.72 -3.73 -10.12
C THR A 54 5.63 -4.95 -9.22
N ILE A 55 6.35 -6.02 -9.55
CA ILE A 55 6.32 -7.27 -8.76
C ILE A 55 6.81 -7.00 -7.34
N GLY A 56 7.92 -6.27 -7.18
CA GLY A 56 8.43 -5.92 -5.86
C GLY A 56 7.47 -5.04 -5.07
N VAL A 57 6.84 -4.07 -5.74
CA VAL A 57 5.83 -3.21 -5.12
C VAL A 57 4.65 -4.03 -4.62
N ILE A 58 4.11 -4.92 -5.45
CA ILE A 58 2.96 -5.74 -5.08
C ILE A 58 3.32 -6.68 -3.92
N ASN A 59 4.53 -7.25 -3.92
CA ASN A 59 4.98 -8.12 -2.83
C ASN A 59 5.06 -7.36 -1.50
N ALA A 60 5.63 -6.16 -1.50
CA ALA A 60 5.73 -5.33 -0.30
C ALA A 60 4.35 -4.93 0.23
N VAL A 61 3.43 -4.57 -0.65
CA VAL A 61 2.07 -4.19 -0.29
C VAL A 61 1.28 -5.39 0.23
N THR A 62 1.45 -6.56 -0.38
CA THR A 62 0.79 -7.79 0.07
C THR A 62 1.23 -8.16 1.48
N GLU A 63 2.52 -8.03 1.79
CA GLU A 63 3.04 -8.27 3.14
C GLU A 63 2.39 -7.34 4.16
N ILE A 64 2.27 -6.06 3.86
CA ILE A 64 1.60 -5.09 4.73
C ILE A 64 0.14 -5.49 4.95
N GLY A 65 -0.56 -5.89 3.88
CA GLY A 65 -1.95 -6.31 3.98
C GLY A 65 -2.14 -7.49 4.91
N GLU A 66 -1.24 -8.47 4.84
CA GLU A 66 -1.29 -9.63 5.72
C GLU A 66 -1.11 -9.25 7.20
N VAL A 67 -0.15 -8.37 7.49
CA VAL A 67 0.13 -7.93 8.86
C VAL A 67 -1.00 -7.04 9.39
N ALA A 68 -1.54 -6.16 8.56
CA ALA A 68 -2.62 -5.25 8.95
C ALA A 68 -4.00 -5.91 8.97
N GLY A 69 -4.14 -7.12 8.44
CA GLY A 69 -5.44 -7.78 8.31
C GLY A 69 -6.36 -7.10 7.31
N ARG A 70 -5.79 -6.50 6.27
CA ARG A 70 -6.53 -5.73 5.26
C ARG A 70 -6.08 -6.14 3.86
N LYS A 71 -7.03 -6.39 2.96
CA LYS A 71 -6.71 -6.69 1.57
C LYS A 71 -6.41 -5.38 0.84
N LEU A 72 -5.19 -5.22 0.36
CA LEU A 72 -4.73 -3.99 -0.31
C LEU A 72 -4.58 -4.16 -1.82
N VAL A 73 -4.51 -5.39 -2.31
CA VAL A 73 -4.31 -5.71 -3.73
C VAL A 73 -5.43 -6.65 -4.18
N ASP A 74 -6.04 -6.37 -5.32
CA ASP A 74 -7.08 -7.23 -5.89
C ASP A 74 -6.48 -8.42 -6.66
N GLU A 75 -7.35 -9.27 -7.23
CA GLU A 75 -6.93 -10.46 -7.96
C GLU A 75 -6.15 -10.14 -9.23
N ASP A 76 -6.29 -8.92 -9.76
CA ASP A 76 -5.59 -8.46 -10.96
C ASP A 76 -4.24 -7.81 -10.64
N GLY A 77 -3.85 -7.78 -9.35
CA GLY A 77 -2.60 -7.17 -8.92
C GLY A 77 -2.66 -5.66 -8.84
N ARG A 78 -3.83 -5.08 -8.70
CA ARG A 78 -4.01 -3.62 -8.58
C ARG A 78 -4.27 -3.22 -7.14
N ILE A 79 -3.76 -2.05 -6.78
CA ILE A 79 -4.02 -1.46 -5.47
C ILE A 79 -5.51 -1.09 -5.39
N ILE A 80 -6.17 -1.52 -4.33
CA ILE A 80 -7.60 -1.24 -4.13
C ILE A 80 -7.77 0.18 -3.60
N GLN A 81 -8.49 1.01 -4.34
CA GLN A 81 -8.84 2.39 -3.98
C GLN A 81 -10.28 2.68 -4.42
N PRO A 82 -11.08 3.42 -3.64
CA PRO A 82 -10.80 3.88 -2.27
C PRO A 82 -10.94 2.76 -1.23
N ALA A 83 -10.65 3.07 0.03
CA ALA A 83 -10.86 2.13 1.12
C ALA A 83 -12.35 1.83 1.28
N GLY A 84 -12.66 0.60 1.69
CA GLY A 84 -14.03 0.15 1.88
C GLY A 84 -14.07 -1.16 2.64
N THR A 85 -15.13 -1.93 2.40
CA THR A 85 -15.28 -3.26 2.99
C THR A 85 -15.68 -4.25 1.88
N ASP A 86 -15.32 -5.51 2.07
CA ASP A 86 -15.73 -6.58 1.17
C ASP A 86 -17.12 -7.13 1.56
N ALA A 87 -17.57 -8.21 0.88
CA ALA A 87 -18.86 -8.82 1.14
C ALA A 87 -18.99 -9.37 2.56
N ASP A 88 -17.88 -9.72 3.21
CA ASP A 88 -17.83 -10.24 4.57
C ASP A 88 -17.55 -9.16 5.62
N VAL A 89 -17.62 -7.89 5.22
CA VAL A 89 -17.40 -6.70 6.04
C VAL A 89 -15.96 -6.60 6.56
N ASN A 90 -15.00 -7.20 5.86
CA ASN A 90 -13.58 -7.04 6.17
C ASN A 90 -13.04 -5.76 5.49
N PRO A 91 -12.15 -5.01 6.16
CA PRO A 91 -11.60 -3.80 5.55
C PRO A 91 -10.73 -4.13 4.34
N VAL A 92 -10.86 -3.33 3.29
CA VAL A 92 -10.05 -3.47 2.07
C VAL A 92 -9.59 -2.11 1.58
N GLY A 93 -8.44 -2.07 0.91
CA GLY A 93 -7.97 -0.90 0.18
C GLY A 93 -7.40 0.21 1.04
N CYS A 94 -7.10 1.30 0.37
CA CYS A 94 -6.58 2.53 0.98
C CYS A 94 -7.26 3.73 0.32
N ASP A 95 -7.30 4.86 1.01
CA ASP A 95 -7.90 6.08 0.46
C ASP A 95 -6.95 6.79 -0.50
N ILE A 96 -5.65 6.76 -0.20
CA ILE A 96 -4.61 7.36 -1.05
C ILE A 96 -3.47 6.36 -1.21
N TYR A 97 -2.99 6.21 -2.43
CA TYR A 97 -1.79 5.45 -2.76
C TYR A 97 -0.74 6.37 -3.37
N ILE A 98 0.46 6.38 -2.78
CA ILE A 98 1.59 7.18 -3.24
C ILE A 98 2.74 6.24 -3.59
N SER A 99 3.33 6.45 -4.77
CA SER A 99 4.45 5.63 -5.23
C SER A 99 5.61 6.53 -5.62
N THR A 100 6.81 6.20 -5.15
CA THR A 100 8.04 6.88 -5.53
C THR A 100 9.08 5.88 -6.01
N VAL A 101 10.04 6.36 -6.78
CA VAL A 101 11.16 5.57 -7.27
C VAL A 101 12.44 6.35 -6.93
N SER A 102 13.38 5.69 -6.23
CA SER A 102 14.57 6.35 -5.69
C SER A 102 15.89 5.70 -6.11
N TYR A 103 15.93 5.01 -7.25
CA TYR A 103 17.17 4.43 -7.77
C TYR A 103 17.65 5.08 -9.05
#